data_0c99d1d94fc8cb235f0ac09f490399eb
#
_entry.id   0c99d1d94fc8cb235f0ac09f490399eb
#
_cell.length_a   1.000
_cell.length_b   1.000
_cell.length_c   1.000
_cell.angle_alpha   90.00
_cell.angle_beta   90.00
_cell.angle_gamma   90.00
#
_symmetry.space_group_name_H-M   'P 1'
#
loop_
_entity.id
_entity.type
_entity.pdbx_description
1 polymer ?
#
loop_
_entity_poly.entity_id
_entity_poly.type
_entity_poly.pdbx_seq_one_letter_code
_entity_poly.pdbx_strand_id
1 'polypeptide(L)'
;MKRKILFILFCICSFSSMVASKRTGTQDRELWVKYLCRIASPVIDNLAKGTLEANMPVETGKNFYGNPRDVTYLEAVGRTLAGIAPWLALPDDNTEEGKLRKSFRTSVLKGLKNGVPPESPDCLNFTRNYQPTVDAAYLAQAFLRAPKALWEPLDTLTKQRYVTAFKSLRRNKPVYNNHLLFAAIIETFLLKVGEQVDQAKVFLACKKIEEWYVGDGWYSDGPSFSMDYYNDYVIHLSLIHI
;
A
#
# COMPACT_ATOMS: atom_id res chain seq x y z
N MET A 1 -50.21 -32.86 -14.82
CA MET A 1 -50.04 -31.58 -15.50
C MET A 1 -49.86 -30.39 -14.54
N LYS A 2 -50.68 -30.23 -13.51
CA LYS A 2 -50.65 -29.05 -12.60
C LYS A 2 -49.31 -28.86 -11.84
N ARG A 3 -48.58 -29.91 -11.46
CA ARG A 3 -47.27 -29.81 -10.76
C ARG A 3 -46.12 -29.32 -11.64
N LYS A 4 -46.13 -29.64 -12.94
CA LYS A 4 -45.10 -29.18 -13.88
C LYS A 4 -45.24 -27.70 -14.24
N ILE A 5 -46.47 -27.21 -14.28
CA ILE A 5 -46.76 -25.79 -14.54
C ILE A 5 -46.32 -24.93 -13.36
N LEU A 6 -46.50 -25.39 -12.12
CA LEU A 6 -46.08 -24.66 -10.92
C LEU A 6 -44.53 -24.54 -10.82
N PHE A 7 -43.79 -25.57 -11.26
CA PHE A 7 -42.32 -25.54 -11.27
C PHE A 7 -41.76 -24.57 -12.31
N ILE A 8 -42.41 -24.50 -13.49
CA ILE A 8 -42.00 -23.55 -14.55
C ILE A 8 -42.33 -22.11 -14.14
N LEU A 9 -43.46 -21.84 -13.48
CA LEU A 9 -43.77 -20.51 -12.93
C LEU A 9 -42.76 -20.09 -11.84
N PHE A 10 -42.33 -21.02 -10.97
CA PHE A 10 -41.34 -20.74 -9.93
C PHE A 10 -39.97 -20.43 -10.53
N CYS A 11 -39.55 -21.14 -11.57
CA CYS A 11 -38.27 -20.83 -12.28
C CYS A 11 -38.34 -19.48 -13.02
N ILE A 12 -39.48 -19.10 -13.59
CA ILE A 12 -39.62 -17.79 -14.26
C ILE A 12 -39.61 -16.64 -13.25
N CYS A 13 -40.26 -16.79 -12.08
CA CYS A 13 -40.19 -15.79 -11.02
C CYS A 13 -38.80 -15.64 -10.40
N SER A 14 -37.96 -16.69 -10.39
CA SER A 14 -36.61 -16.63 -9.89
C SER A 14 -35.64 -15.90 -10.84
N PHE A 15 -35.95 -15.86 -12.12
CA PHE A 15 -35.14 -15.11 -13.12
C PHE A 15 -35.48 -13.62 -13.19
N SER A 16 -36.64 -13.18 -12.70
CA SER A 16 -37.06 -11.78 -12.77
C SER A 16 -36.43 -10.90 -11.67
N SER A 17 -35.74 -11.48 -10.67
CA SER A 17 -35.15 -10.74 -9.55
C SER A 17 -33.68 -10.41 -9.71
N MET A 18 -33.02 -10.79 -10.80
CA MET A 18 -31.61 -10.48 -11.07
C MET A 18 -31.44 -9.42 -12.16
N VAL A 19 -32.23 -8.36 -12.12
CA VAL A 19 -31.82 -7.13 -12.78
C VAL A 19 -30.92 -6.39 -11.81
N ALA A 20 -29.65 -6.80 -11.76
CA ALA A 20 -28.62 -5.97 -11.14
C ALA A 20 -28.71 -4.59 -11.79
N SER A 21 -28.97 -3.57 -11.01
CA SER A 21 -28.91 -2.18 -11.46
C SER A 21 -27.60 -1.99 -12.20
N LYS A 22 -27.63 -1.84 -13.53
CA LYS A 22 -26.43 -1.58 -14.33
C LYS A 22 -25.91 -0.19 -13.97
N ARG A 23 -24.98 -0.14 -13.03
CA ARG A 23 -24.23 1.10 -12.80
C ARG A 23 -23.46 1.45 -14.07
N THR A 24 -23.36 2.73 -14.35
CA THR A 24 -22.47 3.23 -15.40
C THR A 24 -21.03 3.29 -14.86
N GLY A 25 -20.03 3.26 -15.72
CA GLY A 25 -18.63 3.41 -15.31
C GLY A 25 -18.38 4.72 -14.53
N THR A 26 -19.12 5.79 -14.82
CA THR A 26 -19.07 7.05 -14.06
C THR A 26 -19.57 6.86 -12.62
N GLN A 27 -20.69 6.20 -12.43
CA GLN A 27 -21.23 5.92 -11.09
C GLN A 27 -20.31 5.01 -10.28
N ASP A 28 -19.66 4.03 -10.93
CA ASP A 28 -18.68 3.18 -10.28
C ASP A 28 -17.44 3.98 -9.89
N ARG A 29 -16.97 4.89 -10.76
CA ARG A 29 -15.87 5.80 -10.46
C ARG A 29 -16.13 6.67 -9.23
N GLU A 30 -17.29 7.31 -9.19
CA GLU A 30 -17.72 8.13 -8.06
C GLU A 30 -17.76 7.32 -6.75
N LEU A 31 -18.26 6.10 -6.80
CA LEU A 31 -18.30 5.20 -5.65
C LEU A 31 -16.90 4.82 -5.18
N TRP A 32 -15.99 4.46 -6.11
CA TRP A 32 -14.61 4.12 -5.78
C TRP A 32 -13.85 5.30 -5.18
N VAL A 33 -14.00 6.51 -5.72
CA VAL A 33 -13.39 7.72 -5.16
C VAL A 33 -13.94 8.00 -3.76
N LYS A 34 -15.25 7.82 -3.54
CA LYS A 34 -15.85 7.96 -2.21
C LYS A 34 -15.25 6.98 -1.20
N TYR A 35 -15.06 5.72 -1.57
CA TYR A 35 -14.42 4.72 -0.69
C TYR A 35 -12.95 5.06 -0.45
N LEU A 36 -12.21 5.44 -1.48
CA LEU A 36 -10.82 5.89 -1.35
C LEU A 36 -10.70 7.01 -0.31
N CYS A 37 -11.51 8.05 -0.43
CA CYS A 37 -11.50 9.17 0.50
C CYS A 37 -11.88 8.74 1.92
N ARG A 38 -12.91 7.90 2.07
CA ARG A 38 -13.35 7.41 3.38
C ARG A 38 -12.26 6.63 4.11
N ILE A 39 -11.46 5.85 3.36
CA ILE A 39 -10.36 5.05 3.92
C ILE A 39 -9.13 5.92 4.20
N ALA A 40 -8.77 6.80 3.25
CA ALA A 40 -7.52 7.54 3.31
C ALA A 40 -7.56 8.78 4.21
N SER A 41 -8.70 9.52 4.25
CA SER A 41 -8.78 10.77 5.00
C SER A 41 -8.41 10.65 6.48
N PRO A 42 -8.88 9.64 7.24
CA PRO A 42 -8.52 9.53 8.65
C PRO A 42 -7.00 9.43 8.90
N VAL A 43 -6.28 8.76 8.02
CA VAL A 43 -4.82 8.62 8.10
C VAL A 43 -4.13 9.91 7.65
N ILE A 44 -4.46 10.38 6.45
CA ILE A 44 -3.75 11.49 5.81
C ILE A 44 -4.01 12.82 6.53
N ASP A 45 -5.24 13.11 6.92
CA ASP A 45 -5.60 14.38 7.57
C ASP A 45 -4.99 14.48 8.97
N ASN A 46 -4.93 13.36 9.71
CA ASN A 46 -4.30 13.34 11.03
C ASN A 46 -2.77 13.45 10.91
N LEU A 47 -2.14 12.72 9.98
CA LEU A 47 -0.70 12.84 9.75
C LEU A 47 -0.32 14.27 9.31
N ALA A 48 -1.13 14.92 8.47
CA ALA A 48 -0.92 16.31 8.05
C ALA A 48 -1.04 17.32 9.20
N LYS A 49 -1.79 16.98 10.25
CA LYS A 49 -1.96 17.82 11.45
C LYS A 49 -0.98 17.50 12.57
N GLY A 50 -0.21 16.41 12.48
CA GLY A 50 0.63 15.90 13.57
C GLY A 50 -0.20 15.30 14.72
N THR A 51 -1.31 14.65 14.39
CA THR A 51 -2.26 14.08 15.36
C THR A 51 -2.62 12.62 15.07
N LEU A 52 -1.83 11.94 14.21
CA LEU A 52 -2.11 10.56 13.83
C LEU A 52 -2.02 9.63 15.04
N GLU A 53 -0.92 9.70 15.78
CA GLU A 53 -0.76 8.87 16.99
C GLU A 53 -1.78 9.17 18.08
N ALA A 54 -2.21 10.43 18.19
CA ALA A 54 -3.19 10.85 19.19
C ALA A 54 -4.61 10.38 18.87
N ASN A 55 -4.98 10.32 17.60
CA ASN A 55 -6.36 10.11 17.17
C ASN A 55 -6.61 8.73 16.56
N MET A 56 -5.56 7.97 16.21
CA MET A 56 -5.72 6.64 15.65
C MET A 56 -5.62 5.58 16.75
N PRO A 57 -6.71 4.85 17.05
CA PRO A 57 -6.67 3.77 18.01
C PRO A 57 -5.78 2.63 17.53
N VAL A 58 -5.06 2.01 18.45
CA VAL A 58 -4.23 0.83 18.17
C VAL A 58 -4.95 -0.39 18.68
N GLU A 59 -5.38 -1.24 17.74
CA GLU A 59 -6.04 -2.51 18.02
C GLU A 59 -5.10 -3.67 17.72
N THR A 60 -5.08 -4.68 18.57
CA THR A 60 -4.23 -5.86 18.40
C THR A 60 -4.98 -7.14 18.74
N GLY A 61 -4.58 -8.22 18.08
CA GLY A 61 -5.00 -9.56 18.47
C GLY A 61 -4.41 -9.95 19.85
N LYS A 62 -5.06 -10.91 20.52
CA LYS A 62 -4.66 -11.41 21.84
C LYS A 62 -3.21 -11.94 21.91
N ASN A 63 -2.65 -12.35 20.79
CA ASN A 63 -1.32 -12.98 20.70
C ASN A 63 -0.28 -12.06 20.04
N PHE A 64 -0.49 -10.76 20.03
CA PHE A 64 0.51 -9.83 19.48
C PHE A 64 1.72 -9.73 20.43
N TYR A 65 2.91 -9.91 19.87
CA TYR A 65 4.17 -9.81 20.61
C TYR A 65 4.83 -8.45 20.35
N GLY A 66 5.17 -7.74 21.40
CA GLY A 66 5.82 -6.43 21.35
C GLY A 66 4.85 -5.27 21.58
N ASN A 67 5.32 -4.05 21.25
CA ASN A 67 4.49 -2.85 21.34
C ASN A 67 3.80 -2.60 19.98
N PRO A 68 2.47 -2.71 19.90
CA PRO A 68 1.76 -2.53 18.62
C PRO A 68 1.90 -1.12 18.07
N ARG A 69 2.11 -0.11 18.90
CA ARG A 69 2.37 1.27 18.45
C ARG A 69 3.62 1.38 17.58
N ASP A 70 4.60 0.47 17.75
CA ASP A 70 5.83 0.48 16.96
C ASP A 70 5.62 0.11 15.49
N VAL A 71 4.48 -0.47 15.12
CA VAL A 71 4.21 -0.94 13.75
C VAL A 71 2.99 -0.29 13.11
N THR A 72 1.98 0.08 13.89
CA THR A 72 0.67 0.49 13.39
C THR A 72 0.71 1.73 12.47
N TYR A 73 1.45 2.76 12.85
CA TYR A 73 1.37 4.06 12.15
C TYR A 73 2.10 4.03 10.81
N LEU A 74 3.29 3.43 10.72
CA LEU A 74 3.99 3.26 9.45
C LEU A 74 3.19 2.34 8.52
N GLU A 75 2.59 1.27 9.04
CA GLU A 75 1.71 0.39 8.26
C GLU A 75 0.52 1.16 7.69
N ALA A 76 -0.21 1.89 8.53
CA ALA A 76 -1.36 2.67 8.09
C ALA A 76 -0.98 3.68 7.00
N VAL A 77 0.10 4.44 7.19
CA VAL A 77 0.58 5.44 6.23
C VAL A 77 1.10 4.79 4.94
N GLY A 78 1.97 3.78 5.05
CA GLY A 78 2.59 3.12 3.92
C GLY A 78 1.55 2.46 3.00
N ARG A 79 0.65 1.65 3.56
CA ARG A 79 -0.38 0.95 2.78
C ARG A 79 -1.41 1.93 2.20
N THR A 80 -1.84 2.94 2.96
CA THR A 80 -2.74 3.98 2.45
C THR A 80 -2.12 4.69 1.25
N LEU A 81 -0.87 5.14 1.37
CA LEU A 81 -0.19 5.86 0.29
C LEU A 81 0.06 4.96 -0.92
N ALA A 82 0.48 3.70 -0.75
CA ALA A 82 0.62 2.76 -1.85
C ALA A 82 -0.70 2.57 -2.62
N GLY A 83 -1.82 2.47 -1.89
CA GLY A 83 -3.15 2.31 -2.49
C GLY A 83 -3.62 3.52 -3.28
N ILE A 84 -3.41 4.73 -2.76
CA ILE A 84 -3.89 5.97 -3.40
C ILE A 84 -2.90 6.60 -4.38
N ALA A 85 -1.62 6.16 -4.40
CA ALA A 85 -0.58 6.74 -5.24
C ALA A 85 -0.96 6.83 -6.73
N PRO A 86 -1.54 5.80 -7.38
CA PRO A 86 -1.93 5.89 -8.78
C PRO A 86 -2.99 6.97 -9.04
N TRP A 87 -3.92 7.16 -8.10
CA TRP A 87 -4.91 8.22 -8.19
C TRP A 87 -4.28 9.61 -8.02
N LEU A 88 -3.36 9.75 -7.07
CA LEU A 88 -2.63 11.00 -6.86
C LEU A 88 -1.71 11.36 -8.03
N ALA A 89 -1.24 10.37 -8.80
CA ALA A 89 -0.41 10.58 -9.99
C ALA A 89 -1.17 11.12 -11.20
N LEU A 90 -2.50 11.05 -11.21
CA LEU A 90 -3.31 11.58 -12.31
C LEU A 90 -3.09 13.09 -12.47
N PRO A 91 -3.13 13.61 -13.71
CA PRO A 91 -2.96 15.04 -13.96
C PRO A 91 -4.02 15.88 -13.27
N ASP A 92 -3.69 17.16 -13.04
CA ASP A 92 -4.65 18.13 -12.53
C ASP A 92 -5.73 18.41 -13.59
N ASP A 93 -6.95 18.52 -13.13
CA ASP A 93 -8.10 18.92 -13.93
C ASP A 93 -9.08 19.76 -13.09
N ASN A 94 -10.08 20.37 -13.75
CA ASN A 94 -11.04 21.24 -13.10
C ASN A 94 -12.29 20.52 -12.59
N THR A 95 -12.33 19.18 -12.65
CA THR A 95 -13.44 18.39 -12.11
C THR A 95 -13.44 18.43 -10.58
N GLU A 96 -14.56 18.08 -9.98
CA GLU A 96 -14.63 17.98 -8.51
C GLU A 96 -13.66 16.90 -7.98
N GLU A 97 -13.49 15.78 -8.72
CA GLU A 97 -12.48 14.78 -8.41
C GLU A 97 -11.06 15.35 -8.50
N GLY A 98 -10.75 16.14 -9.53
CA GLY A 98 -9.44 16.78 -9.69
C GLY A 98 -9.10 17.75 -8.56
N LYS A 99 -10.07 18.58 -8.14
CA LYS A 99 -9.93 19.49 -6.99
C LYS A 99 -9.69 18.70 -5.69
N LEU A 100 -10.45 17.64 -5.48
CA LEU A 100 -10.30 16.75 -4.33
C LEU A 100 -8.92 16.09 -4.30
N ARG A 101 -8.45 15.56 -5.43
CA ARG A 101 -7.14 14.95 -5.59
C ARG A 101 -6.01 15.94 -5.28
N LYS A 102 -6.13 17.18 -5.73
CA LYS A 102 -5.17 18.24 -5.44
C LYS A 102 -5.12 18.56 -3.94
N SER A 103 -6.27 18.63 -3.28
CA SER A 103 -6.35 18.79 -1.82
C SER A 103 -5.68 17.63 -1.09
N PHE A 104 -5.95 16.39 -1.50
CA PHE A 104 -5.30 15.22 -0.93
C PHE A 104 -3.77 15.25 -1.10
N ARG A 105 -3.25 15.61 -2.28
CA ARG A 105 -1.79 15.77 -2.48
C ARG A 105 -1.19 16.76 -1.51
N THR A 106 -1.85 17.90 -1.29
CA THR A 106 -1.38 18.92 -0.34
C THR A 106 -1.29 18.33 1.07
N SER A 107 -2.35 17.64 1.53
CA SER A 107 -2.36 16.99 2.85
C SER A 107 -1.30 15.89 2.96
N VAL A 108 -1.16 15.05 1.92
CA VAL A 108 -0.13 13.99 1.89
C VAL A 108 1.28 14.57 2.01
N LEU A 109 1.62 15.60 1.22
CA LEU A 109 2.95 16.22 1.27
C LEU A 109 3.23 16.83 2.65
N LYS A 110 2.24 17.47 3.27
CA LYS A 110 2.36 17.98 4.64
C LYS A 110 2.53 16.84 5.64
N GLY A 111 1.76 15.76 5.49
CA GLY A 111 1.89 14.56 6.33
C GLY A 111 3.24 13.89 6.21
N LEU A 112 3.76 13.73 4.99
CA LEU A 112 5.08 13.17 4.76
C LEU A 112 6.20 14.00 5.43
N LYS A 113 6.06 15.33 5.49
CA LYS A 113 6.98 16.20 6.24
C LYS A 113 6.89 15.96 7.75
N ASN A 114 5.72 15.68 8.27
CA ASN A 114 5.52 15.38 9.69
C ASN A 114 5.98 13.97 10.08
N GLY A 115 6.00 13.03 9.14
CA GLY A 115 6.27 11.62 9.40
C GLY A 115 7.73 11.25 9.63
N VAL A 116 8.69 12.15 9.42
CA VAL A 116 10.13 11.78 9.54
C VAL A 116 10.96 12.59 10.52
N PRO A 117 10.59 13.80 10.98
CA PRO A 117 11.36 14.51 11.99
C PRO A 117 11.30 13.75 13.33
N PRO A 118 12.45 13.49 13.99
CA PRO A 118 12.44 12.80 15.29
C PRO A 118 11.65 13.53 16.38
N GLU A 119 11.54 14.84 16.26
CA GLU A 119 10.78 15.72 17.15
C GLU A 119 9.29 15.75 16.86
N SER A 120 8.83 15.14 15.77
CA SER A 120 7.42 15.09 15.42
C SER A 120 6.65 14.11 16.32
N PRO A 121 5.45 14.48 16.81
CA PRO A 121 4.59 13.54 17.53
C PRO A 121 4.16 12.34 16.68
N ASP A 122 4.17 12.48 15.36
CA ASP A 122 3.81 11.43 14.39
C ASP A 122 5.04 10.88 13.65
N CYS A 123 6.22 10.92 14.29
CA CYS A 123 7.44 10.35 13.69
C CYS A 123 7.29 8.85 13.48
N LEU A 124 7.24 8.44 12.20
CA LEU A 124 7.07 7.05 11.81
C LEU A 124 8.27 6.20 12.23
N ASN A 125 8.00 5.02 12.74
CA ASN A 125 9.04 4.13 13.23
C ASN A 125 9.62 3.25 12.11
N PHE A 126 10.91 3.44 11.81
CA PHE A 126 11.68 2.59 10.89
C PHE A 126 12.68 1.68 11.61
N THR A 127 12.77 1.73 12.93
CA THR A 127 13.92 1.16 13.64
C THR A 127 13.57 0.09 14.65
N ARG A 128 12.42 0.14 15.25
CA ARG A 128 11.98 -0.83 16.24
C ARG A 128 11.16 -1.92 15.56
N ASN A 129 11.45 -3.18 15.81
CA ASN A 129 10.78 -4.33 15.20
C ASN A 129 11.25 -4.65 13.75
N TYR A 130 10.83 -5.79 13.20
CA TYR A 130 11.07 -6.21 11.81
C TYR A 130 9.97 -5.76 10.85
N GLN A 131 8.76 -5.61 11.32
CA GLN A 131 7.59 -5.22 10.54
C GLN A 131 7.80 -3.92 9.74
N PRO A 132 8.52 -2.90 10.23
CA PRO A 132 8.83 -1.70 9.46
C PRO A 132 9.45 -1.94 8.08
N THR A 133 10.13 -3.07 7.85
CA THR A 133 10.63 -3.40 6.50
C THR A 133 9.48 -3.63 5.51
N VAL A 134 8.41 -4.28 5.96
CA VAL A 134 7.20 -4.50 5.16
C VAL A 134 6.49 -3.17 4.87
N ASP A 135 6.26 -2.41 5.92
CA ASP A 135 5.44 -1.20 5.84
C ASP A 135 6.15 -0.05 5.11
N ALA A 136 7.47 0.06 5.31
CA ALA A 136 8.31 0.98 4.56
C ALA A 136 8.40 0.61 3.07
N ALA A 137 8.33 -0.67 2.71
CA ALA A 137 8.29 -1.09 1.31
C ALA A 137 7.02 -0.58 0.61
N TYR A 138 5.87 -0.58 1.28
CA TYR A 138 4.65 0.05 0.74
C TYR A 138 4.81 1.56 0.57
N LEU A 139 5.47 2.23 1.50
CA LEU A 139 5.77 3.67 1.36
C LEU A 139 6.74 3.93 0.19
N ALA A 140 7.79 3.12 0.05
CA ALA A 140 8.72 3.18 -1.08
C ALA A 140 7.98 2.94 -2.40
N GLN A 141 7.06 1.98 -2.43
CA GLN A 141 6.20 1.68 -3.57
C GLN A 141 5.30 2.87 -3.93
N ALA A 142 4.74 3.57 -2.95
CA ALA A 142 3.98 4.80 -3.20
C ALA A 142 4.83 5.87 -3.91
N PHE A 143 6.07 6.06 -3.47
CA PHE A 143 7.00 6.99 -4.13
C PHE A 143 7.39 6.55 -5.55
N LEU A 144 7.57 5.25 -5.79
CA LEU A 144 7.84 4.71 -7.12
C LEU A 144 6.65 4.89 -8.07
N ARG A 145 5.42 4.70 -7.58
CA ARG A 145 4.19 4.79 -8.37
C ARG A 145 3.77 6.22 -8.70
N ALA A 146 4.10 7.18 -7.84
CA ALA A 146 3.71 8.58 -8.00
C ALA A 146 4.87 9.55 -7.68
N PRO A 147 6.05 9.43 -8.32
CA PRO A 147 7.21 10.22 -7.94
C PRO A 147 6.97 11.72 -8.05
N LYS A 148 6.33 12.20 -9.12
CA LYS A 148 6.01 13.62 -9.33
C LYS A 148 5.01 14.17 -8.31
N ALA A 149 4.12 13.34 -7.79
CA ALA A 149 3.11 13.76 -6.83
C ALA A 149 3.57 13.66 -5.38
N LEU A 150 4.43 12.69 -5.04
CA LEU A 150 4.75 12.33 -3.66
C LEU A 150 6.21 12.55 -3.26
N TRP A 151 7.16 12.35 -4.18
CA TRP A 151 8.58 12.44 -3.86
C TRP A 151 9.22 13.75 -4.32
N GLU A 152 9.09 14.08 -5.58
CA GLU A 152 9.77 15.26 -6.17
C GLU A 152 9.43 16.56 -5.46
N PRO A 153 8.16 16.83 -5.00
CA PRO A 153 7.80 18.06 -4.32
C PRO A 153 8.30 18.19 -2.87
N LEU A 154 8.84 17.12 -2.27
CA LEU A 154 9.40 17.17 -0.92
C LEU A 154 10.68 18.02 -0.91
N ASP A 155 10.90 18.74 0.19
CA ASP A 155 12.14 19.48 0.39
C ASP A 155 13.33 18.53 0.65
N THR A 156 14.53 19.07 0.47
CA THR A 156 15.78 18.30 0.55
C THR A 156 15.95 17.60 1.91
N LEU A 157 15.65 18.30 3.01
CA LEU A 157 15.79 17.73 4.35
C LEU A 157 14.85 16.56 4.58
N THR A 158 13.58 16.69 4.16
CA THR A 158 12.59 15.61 4.24
C THR A 158 13.03 14.40 3.42
N LYS A 159 13.53 14.62 2.19
CA LYS A 159 14.08 13.55 1.35
C LYS A 159 15.24 12.84 2.01
N GLN A 160 16.22 13.58 2.55
CA GLN A 160 17.37 13.01 3.25
C GLN A 160 16.96 12.17 4.47
N ARG A 161 15.99 12.63 5.25
CA ARG A 161 15.44 11.90 6.39
C ARG A 161 14.81 10.57 5.96
N TYR A 162 14.00 10.56 4.89
CA TYR A 162 13.45 9.30 4.34
C TYR A 162 14.53 8.37 3.82
N VAL A 163 15.49 8.87 3.06
CA VAL A 163 16.64 8.06 2.59
C VAL A 163 17.36 7.41 3.76
N THR A 164 17.65 8.17 4.81
CA THR A 164 18.29 7.66 6.03
C THR A 164 17.43 6.59 6.70
N ALA A 165 16.13 6.83 6.82
CA ALA A 165 15.16 5.89 7.39
C ALA A 165 15.12 4.57 6.59
N PHE A 166 15.01 4.62 5.27
CA PHE A 166 15.05 3.44 4.41
C PHE A 166 16.36 2.67 4.52
N LYS A 167 17.50 3.37 4.49
CA LYS A 167 18.82 2.74 4.66
C LYS A 167 18.98 2.07 6.02
N SER A 168 18.35 2.58 7.08
CA SER A 168 18.41 1.98 8.41
C SER A 168 17.81 0.57 8.46
N LEU A 169 16.89 0.25 7.54
CA LEU A 169 16.24 -1.06 7.43
C LEU A 169 17.17 -2.15 6.86
N ARG A 170 18.32 -1.79 6.29
CA ARG A 170 19.31 -2.76 5.79
C ARG A 170 19.83 -3.73 6.84
N ARG A 171 19.79 -3.35 8.11
CA ARG A 171 20.14 -4.21 9.26
C ARG A 171 19.18 -5.38 9.45
N ASN A 172 17.92 -5.25 8.99
CA ASN A 172 16.92 -6.28 9.13
C ASN A 172 17.21 -7.41 8.13
N LYS A 173 17.20 -8.64 8.63
CA LYS A 173 17.28 -9.83 7.79
C LYS A 173 15.86 -10.19 7.36
N PRO A 174 15.51 -10.11 6.07
CA PRO A 174 14.17 -10.50 5.63
C PRO A 174 13.95 -11.99 5.86
N VAL A 175 12.71 -12.36 6.18
CA VAL A 175 12.30 -13.76 6.22
C VAL A 175 12.43 -14.34 4.80
N TYR A 176 12.76 -15.64 4.71
CA TYR A 176 13.04 -16.32 3.44
C TYR A 176 11.75 -16.71 2.71
N ASN A 177 10.97 -15.71 2.31
CA ASN A 177 9.71 -15.77 1.60
C ASN A 177 9.45 -14.44 0.86
N ASN A 178 8.18 -14.03 0.68
CA ASN A 178 7.83 -12.73 0.08
C ASN A 178 8.54 -11.52 0.72
N HIS A 179 9.03 -11.62 1.95
CA HIS A 179 9.76 -10.54 2.62
C HIS A 179 11.07 -10.15 1.91
N LEU A 180 11.62 -11.03 1.08
CA LEU A 180 12.76 -10.68 0.21
C LEU A 180 12.39 -9.55 -0.75
N LEU A 181 11.15 -9.56 -1.27
CA LEU A 181 10.64 -8.53 -2.18
C LEU A 181 10.49 -7.18 -1.50
N PHE A 182 10.07 -7.13 -0.24
CA PHE A 182 9.98 -5.86 0.49
C PHE A 182 11.35 -5.20 0.64
N ALA A 183 12.39 -5.98 0.95
CA ALA A 183 13.75 -5.46 0.98
C ALA A 183 14.20 -4.96 -0.41
N ALA A 184 13.87 -5.69 -1.48
CA ALA A 184 14.21 -5.31 -2.84
C ALA A 184 13.50 -4.02 -3.30
N ILE A 185 12.21 -3.83 -2.96
CA ILE A 185 11.46 -2.61 -3.27
C ILE A 185 12.10 -1.37 -2.63
N ILE A 186 12.54 -1.48 -1.37
CA ILE A 186 13.25 -0.39 -0.70
C ILE A 186 14.54 -0.04 -1.44
N GLU A 187 15.33 -1.03 -1.82
CA GLU A 187 16.57 -0.82 -2.57
C GLU A 187 16.31 -0.26 -3.98
N THR A 188 15.25 -0.71 -4.65
CA THR A 188 14.82 -0.17 -5.95
C THR A 188 14.44 1.31 -5.86
N PHE A 189 13.73 1.69 -4.80
CA PHE A 189 13.43 3.10 -4.54
C PHE A 189 14.73 3.91 -4.30
N LEU A 190 15.65 3.40 -3.47
CA LEU A 190 16.93 4.06 -3.22
C LEU A 190 17.74 4.24 -4.52
N LEU A 191 17.77 3.22 -5.39
CA LEU A 191 18.38 3.32 -6.72
C LEU A 191 17.73 4.42 -7.56
N LYS A 192 16.39 4.46 -7.57
CA LYS A 192 15.61 5.44 -8.35
C LYS A 192 15.91 6.89 -7.96
N VAL A 193 16.23 7.13 -6.69
CA VAL A 193 16.55 8.48 -6.18
C VAL A 193 18.04 8.79 -6.17
N GLY A 194 18.87 7.95 -6.80
CA GLY A 194 20.29 8.17 -7.01
C GLY A 194 21.18 7.74 -5.83
N GLU A 195 20.67 6.93 -4.91
CA GLU A 195 21.39 6.43 -3.76
C GLU A 195 22.15 5.12 -4.06
N GLN A 196 23.17 4.84 -3.28
CA GLN A 196 23.86 3.56 -3.35
C GLN A 196 22.90 2.42 -2.96
N VAL A 197 22.76 1.42 -3.84
CA VAL A 197 21.87 0.27 -3.70
C VAL A 197 22.62 -0.96 -3.17
N ASP A 198 21.96 -1.74 -2.33
CA ASP A 198 22.36 -3.11 -1.99
C ASP A 198 21.87 -4.09 -3.08
N GLN A 199 22.67 -4.24 -4.13
CA GLN A 199 22.34 -5.08 -5.28
C GLN A 199 22.12 -6.55 -4.90
N ALA A 200 22.77 -7.03 -3.84
CA ALA A 200 22.64 -8.42 -3.41
C ALA A 200 21.20 -8.72 -2.93
N LYS A 201 20.55 -7.77 -2.26
CA LYS A 201 19.14 -7.93 -1.83
C LYS A 201 18.19 -8.00 -3.02
N VAL A 202 18.36 -7.13 -4.01
CA VAL A 202 17.53 -7.14 -5.23
C VAL A 202 17.75 -8.43 -6.01
N PHE A 203 19.01 -8.79 -6.25
CA PHE A 203 19.35 -10.02 -6.97
C PHE A 203 18.80 -11.27 -6.28
N LEU A 204 18.98 -11.39 -4.96
CA LEU A 204 18.48 -12.53 -4.19
C LEU A 204 16.95 -12.63 -4.28
N ALA A 205 16.23 -11.53 -4.13
CA ALA A 205 14.77 -11.51 -4.23
C ALA A 205 14.30 -11.99 -5.60
N CYS A 206 14.82 -11.41 -6.68
CA CYS A 206 14.44 -11.82 -8.05
C CYS A 206 14.74 -13.30 -8.30
N LYS A 207 15.95 -13.76 -7.94
CA LYS A 207 16.33 -15.16 -8.14
C LYS A 207 15.45 -16.13 -7.37
N LYS A 208 15.11 -15.81 -6.12
CA LYS A 208 14.27 -16.71 -5.32
C LYS A 208 12.83 -16.74 -5.80
N ILE A 209 12.28 -15.62 -6.25
CA ILE A 209 10.94 -15.62 -6.85
C ILE A 209 10.91 -16.41 -8.17
N GLU A 210 11.95 -16.29 -9.03
CA GLU A 210 12.07 -17.15 -10.21
C GLU A 210 12.07 -18.64 -9.84
N GLU A 211 12.83 -19.05 -8.82
CA GLU A 211 12.89 -20.43 -8.32
C GLU A 211 11.56 -20.92 -7.73
N TRP A 212 10.75 -20.01 -7.19
CA TRP A 212 9.47 -20.32 -6.56
C TRP A 212 8.29 -20.23 -7.51
N TYR A 213 8.53 -19.99 -8.80
CA TYR A 213 7.48 -20.02 -9.81
C TYR A 213 6.97 -21.45 -10.01
N VAL A 214 5.65 -21.65 -9.89
CA VAL A 214 5.01 -22.96 -9.95
C VAL A 214 4.13 -23.16 -11.19
N GLY A 215 4.07 -22.19 -12.09
CA GLY A 215 3.24 -22.22 -13.31
C GLY A 215 2.00 -21.34 -13.21
N ASP A 216 1.37 -21.09 -14.33
CA ASP A 216 0.11 -20.33 -14.47
C ASP A 216 0.07 -18.95 -13.75
N GLY A 217 1.22 -18.28 -13.67
CA GLY A 217 1.33 -17.00 -12.97
C GLY A 217 1.37 -17.12 -11.44
N TRP A 218 1.52 -18.32 -10.89
CA TRP A 218 1.62 -18.54 -9.45
C TRP A 218 3.06 -18.71 -8.97
N TYR A 219 3.30 -18.14 -7.80
CA TYR A 219 4.55 -18.25 -7.06
C TYR A 219 4.28 -18.84 -5.68
N SER A 220 5.19 -19.67 -5.21
CA SER A 220 5.21 -20.09 -3.81
C SER A 220 5.66 -18.94 -2.90
N ASP A 221 5.09 -18.85 -1.71
CA ASP A 221 5.55 -17.89 -0.68
C ASP A 221 6.69 -18.50 0.14
N GLY A 222 7.84 -18.66 -0.52
CA GLY A 222 9.00 -19.35 0.02
C GLY A 222 9.15 -20.77 -0.50
N PRO A 223 10.00 -21.60 0.14
CA PRO A 223 10.34 -22.95 -0.36
C PRO A 223 9.16 -23.93 -0.38
N SER A 224 8.13 -23.68 0.44
CA SER A 224 6.95 -24.53 0.53
C SER A 224 5.76 -23.85 -0.09
N PHE A 225 5.12 -24.51 -1.06
CA PHE A 225 3.97 -23.93 -1.76
C PHE A 225 2.82 -23.63 -0.80
N SER A 226 2.30 -22.42 -0.91
CA SER A 226 1.09 -21.96 -0.24
C SER A 226 0.23 -21.22 -1.25
N MET A 227 -1.02 -21.63 -1.43
CA MET A 227 -1.98 -20.95 -2.29
C MET A 227 -2.74 -19.92 -1.47
N ASP A 228 -2.26 -18.69 -1.48
CA ASP A 228 -2.87 -17.58 -0.75
C ASP A 228 -2.82 -16.26 -1.53
N TYR A 229 -3.45 -15.24 -0.98
CA TYR A 229 -3.54 -13.93 -1.63
C TYR A 229 -2.21 -13.15 -1.69
N TYR A 230 -1.14 -13.61 -1.03
CA TYR A 230 0.18 -12.99 -1.17
C TYR A 230 0.75 -13.12 -2.58
N ASN A 231 0.30 -14.09 -3.36
CA ASN A 231 0.65 -14.18 -4.77
C ASN A 231 0.36 -12.88 -5.52
N ASP A 232 -0.88 -12.36 -5.43
CA ASP A 232 -1.30 -11.17 -6.15
C ASP A 232 -0.96 -9.87 -5.41
N TYR A 233 -1.29 -9.86 -4.14
CA TYR A 233 -1.26 -8.70 -3.28
C TYR A 233 0.17 -8.27 -2.87
N VAL A 234 1.13 -9.19 -2.81
CA VAL A 234 2.53 -8.91 -2.47
C VAL A 234 3.46 -9.21 -3.63
N ILE A 235 3.47 -10.46 -4.14
CA ILE A 235 4.48 -10.92 -5.09
C ILE A 235 4.32 -10.19 -6.42
N HIS A 236 3.19 -10.30 -7.10
CA HIS A 236 2.95 -9.60 -8.35
C HIS A 236 3.07 -8.09 -8.21
N LEU A 237 2.49 -7.52 -7.15
CA LEU A 237 2.55 -6.08 -6.92
C LEU A 237 3.99 -5.57 -6.70
N SER A 238 4.87 -6.39 -6.12
CA SER A 238 6.28 -6.03 -5.95
C SER A 238 7.05 -6.14 -7.26
N LEU A 239 6.87 -7.23 -8.01
CA LEU A 239 7.59 -7.49 -9.27
C LEU A 239 7.34 -6.42 -10.34
N ILE A 240 6.18 -5.77 -10.34
CA ILE A 240 5.88 -4.64 -11.23
C ILE A 240 6.86 -3.46 -11.01
N HIS A 241 7.47 -3.34 -9.84
CA HIS A 241 8.27 -2.18 -9.44
C HIS A 241 9.77 -2.48 -9.28
N ILE A 242 10.17 -3.73 -9.28
CA ILE A 242 11.57 -4.16 -9.23
C ILE A 242 12.12 -4.34 -10.64
#